data_df7c4b8c61f831c102bb61d69420385f
#
_entry.id   df7c4b8c61f831c102bb61d69420385f
#
_cell.length_a   1.000
_cell.length_b   1.000
_cell.length_c   1.000
_cell.angle_alpha   90.00
_cell.angle_beta   90.00
_cell.angle_gamma   90.00
#
_symmetry.space_group_name_H-M   'P 1'
#
loop_
_entity.id
_entity.type
_entity.pdbx_description
1 polymer ?
#
loop_
_entity_poly.entity_id
_entity_poly.type
_entity_poly.pdbx_seq_one_letter_code
_entity_poly.pdbx_strand_id
1 'polypeptide(L)'
;MTRLMLIINPAAGRGGFRNGLGDALNLLDKGGCRTTLFFTSGRGDATEFAAKYGADFDIVGCVGGDGTLSEVLAGLMRLENPPKVGYIPMGTANDVATTLGLPKNDTVSAARRILN
;
A
#
# COMPACT_ATOMS: atom_id res chain seq x y z
N MET A 1 7.55 -8.43 -15.67
CA MET A 1 6.89 -7.22 -15.17
C MET A 1 6.11 -7.54 -13.92
N THR A 2 6.32 -6.78 -12.86
CA THR A 2 5.60 -6.95 -11.60
C THR A 2 4.32 -6.14 -11.62
N ARG A 3 3.20 -6.79 -11.31
CA ARG A 3 1.90 -6.11 -11.22
C ARG A 3 1.66 -5.70 -9.78
N LEU A 4 1.60 -4.40 -9.54
CA LEU A 4 1.46 -3.82 -8.21
C LEU A 4 0.10 -3.14 -8.05
N MET A 5 -0.60 -3.50 -6.99
CA MET A 5 -1.83 -2.85 -6.58
C MET A 5 -1.51 -1.94 -5.39
N LEU A 6 -1.82 -0.66 -5.48
CA LEU A 6 -1.71 0.25 -4.33
C LEU A 6 -3.10 0.61 -3.84
N ILE A 7 -3.40 0.24 -2.60
CA ILE A 7 -4.63 0.61 -1.93
C ILE A 7 -4.33 1.79 -1.04
N ILE A 8 -4.92 2.93 -1.36
CA ILE A 8 -4.60 4.22 -0.76
C ILE A 8 -5.78 4.73 0.05
N ASN A 9 -5.56 5.01 1.34
CA ASN A 9 -6.49 5.77 2.14
C ASN A 9 -6.12 7.25 2.01
N PRO A 10 -6.88 8.04 1.22
CA PRO A 10 -6.49 9.43 0.94
C PRO A 10 -6.58 10.35 2.15
N ALA A 11 -7.28 9.92 3.21
CA ALA A 11 -7.40 10.71 4.45
C ALA A 11 -6.25 10.44 5.42
N ALA A 12 -5.49 9.37 5.24
CA ALA A 12 -4.42 9.02 6.16
C ALA A 12 -3.31 10.07 6.15
N GLY A 13 -2.77 10.40 7.34
CA GLY A 13 -1.70 11.37 7.44
C GLY A 13 -2.06 12.74 6.87
N ARG A 14 -3.33 13.14 6.98
CA ARG A 14 -3.84 14.41 6.46
C ARG A 14 -3.62 14.55 4.94
N GLY A 15 -3.76 13.46 4.22
CA GLY A 15 -3.56 13.46 2.78
C GLY A 15 -2.09 13.47 2.36
N GLY A 16 -1.19 13.09 3.27
CA GLY A 16 0.25 13.11 3.03
C GLY A 16 0.74 12.23 1.88
N PHE A 17 -0.09 11.27 1.43
CA PHE A 17 0.25 10.44 0.28
C PHE A 17 0.56 11.27 -0.98
N ARG A 18 -0.02 12.47 -1.11
CA ARG A 18 0.19 13.34 -2.27
C ARG A 18 1.63 13.82 -2.36
N ASN A 19 2.31 13.92 -1.22
CA ASN A 19 3.70 14.35 -1.19
C ASN A 19 4.58 13.21 -1.70
N GLY A 20 5.22 13.42 -2.83
CA GLY A 20 6.12 12.44 -3.41
C GLY A 20 5.44 11.30 -4.15
N LEU A 21 4.11 11.31 -4.32
CA LEU A 21 3.42 10.22 -5.00
C LEU A 21 3.90 10.06 -6.44
N GLY A 22 4.03 11.16 -7.18
CA GLY A 22 4.51 11.10 -8.56
C GLY A 22 5.92 10.52 -8.64
N ASP A 23 6.81 10.94 -7.74
CA ASP A 23 8.18 10.42 -7.70
C ASP A 23 8.19 8.94 -7.31
N ALA A 24 7.34 8.55 -6.37
CA ALA A 24 7.22 7.14 -5.96
C ALA A 24 6.74 6.27 -7.12
N LEU A 25 5.71 6.71 -7.85
CA LEU A 25 5.18 5.98 -9.00
C LEU A 25 6.22 5.84 -10.10
N ASN A 26 6.99 6.92 -10.36
CA ASN A 26 8.06 6.89 -11.34
C ASN A 26 9.15 5.89 -10.93
N LEU A 27 9.51 5.88 -9.67
CA LEU A 27 10.49 4.93 -9.12
C LEU A 27 10.02 3.48 -9.31
N LEU A 28 8.76 3.21 -8.99
CA LEU A 28 8.17 1.88 -9.14
C LEU A 28 8.12 1.45 -10.61
N ASP A 29 7.78 2.37 -11.51
CA ASP A 29 7.76 2.11 -12.96
C ASP A 29 9.16 1.74 -13.45
N LYS A 30 10.18 2.52 -13.08
CA LYS A 30 11.56 2.23 -13.46
C LYS A 30 12.06 0.92 -12.86
N GLY A 31 11.51 0.52 -11.72
CA GLY A 31 11.84 -0.75 -11.07
C GLY A 31 11.11 -1.96 -11.66
N GLY A 32 10.34 -1.76 -12.73
CA GLY A 32 9.65 -2.85 -13.42
C GLY A 32 8.24 -3.14 -12.93
N CYS A 33 7.64 -2.23 -12.14
CA CYS A 33 6.28 -2.40 -11.64
C CYS A 33 5.28 -1.70 -12.55
N ARG A 34 4.19 -2.40 -12.86
CA ARG A 34 3.00 -1.77 -13.42
C ARG A 34 2.02 -1.56 -12.27
N THR A 35 1.72 -0.31 -11.96
CA THR A 35 0.98 0.06 -10.75
C THR A 35 -0.45 0.47 -11.06
N THR A 36 -1.40 -0.08 -10.31
CA THR A 36 -2.82 0.31 -10.35
C THR A 36 -3.18 0.89 -9.00
N LEU A 37 -3.84 2.04 -9.00
CA LEU A 37 -4.22 2.75 -7.78
C LEU A 37 -5.69 2.50 -7.45
N PHE A 38 -5.96 2.19 -6.17
CA PHE A 38 -7.31 2.04 -5.64
C PHE A 38 -7.45 2.95 -4.43
N PHE A 39 -8.37 3.91 -4.51
CA PHE A 39 -8.60 4.86 -3.41
C PHE A 39 -9.78 4.42 -2.58
N THR A 40 -9.59 4.32 -1.26
CA THR A 40 -10.68 3.99 -0.36
C THR A 40 -11.57 5.21 -0.11
N SER A 41 -12.85 4.97 0.12
CA SER A 41 -13.83 6.01 0.46
C SER A 41 -14.37 5.86 1.87
N GLY A 42 -14.14 4.72 2.51
CA GLY A 42 -14.65 4.47 3.84
C GLY A 42 -14.17 3.15 4.42
N ARG A 43 -14.60 2.88 5.63
CA ARG A 43 -14.25 1.66 6.35
C ARG A 43 -14.71 0.43 5.58
N GLY A 44 -13.83 -0.56 5.46
CA GLY A 44 -14.12 -1.81 4.78
C GLY A 44 -13.72 -1.84 3.32
N ASP A 45 -13.51 -0.67 2.68
CA ASP A 45 -13.16 -0.63 1.26
C ASP A 45 -11.85 -1.34 0.97
N ALA A 46 -10.83 -1.14 1.82
CA ALA A 46 -9.53 -1.76 1.61
C ALA A 46 -9.62 -3.29 1.66
N THR A 47 -10.44 -3.82 2.57
CA THR A 47 -10.68 -5.26 2.66
C THR A 47 -11.33 -5.77 1.37
N GLU A 48 -12.37 -5.08 0.90
CA GLU A 48 -13.09 -5.51 -0.30
C GLU A 48 -12.21 -5.42 -1.55
N PHE A 49 -11.43 -4.35 -1.70
CA PHE A 49 -10.50 -4.22 -2.83
C PHE A 49 -9.48 -5.36 -2.83
N ALA A 50 -8.88 -5.63 -1.68
CA ALA A 50 -7.87 -6.68 -1.55
C ALA A 50 -8.46 -8.06 -1.86
N ALA A 51 -9.64 -8.36 -1.32
CA ALA A 51 -10.30 -9.64 -1.53
C ALA A 51 -10.74 -9.81 -2.99
N LYS A 52 -11.27 -8.76 -3.61
CA LYS A 52 -11.83 -8.85 -4.95
C LYS A 52 -10.77 -8.83 -6.05
N TYR A 53 -9.74 -8.01 -5.90
CA TYR A 53 -8.77 -7.77 -6.97
C TYR A 53 -7.36 -8.25 -6.65
N GLY A 54 -7.05 -8.55 -5.39
CA GLY A 54 -5.68 -8.85 -4.98
C GLY A 54 -5.03 -10.03 -5.70
N ALA A 55 -5.83 -11.04 -6.06
CA ALA A 55 -5.31 -12.22 -6.75
C ALA A 55 -4.73 -11.92 -8.14
N ASP A 56 -5.11 -10.78 -8.73
CA ASP A 56 -4.64 -10.37 -10.05
C ASP A 56 -3.28 -9.65 -10.01
N PHE A 57 -2.71 -9.48 -8.83
CA PHE A 57 -1.48 -8.71 -8.63
C PHE A 57 -0.41 -9.56 -7.97
N ASP A 58 0.84 -9.21 -8.25
CA ASP A 58 2.01 -9.86 -7.63
C ASP A 58 2.30 -9.30 -6.24
N ILE A 59 2.04 -7.99 -6.07
CA ILE A 59 2.23 -7.28 -4.82
C ILE A 59 1.01 -6.39 -4.57
N VAL A 60 0.55 -6.37 -3.33
CA VAL A 60 -0.48 -5.43 -2.87
C VAL A 60 0.17 -4.50 -1.85
N GLY A 61 0.24 -3.23 -2.20
CA GLY A 61 0.78 -2.19 -1.31
C GLY A 61 -0.33 -1.43 -0.61
N CYS A 62 -0.13 -1.11 0.65
CA CYS A 62 -1.03 -0.30 1.44
C CYS A 62 -0.43 1.07 1.68
N VAL A 63 -1.15 2.13 1.30
CA VAL A 63 -0.77 3.52 1.60
C VAL A 63 -1.77 4.06 2.62
N GLY A 64 -1.38 4.08 3.88
CA GLY A 64 -2.25 4.49 4.96
C GLY A 64 -1.69 4.17 6.33
N GLY A 65 -2.54 4.16 7.33
CA GLY A 65 -2.18 3.79 8.69
C GLY A 65 -2.35 2.30 8.95
N ASP A 66 -2.12 1.91 10.21
CA ASP A 66 -2.22 0.51 10.62
C ASP A 66 -3.63 -0.06 10.44
N GLY A 67 -4.67 0.78 10.58
CA GLY A 67 -6.05 0.35 10.34
C GLY A 67 -6.28 -0.04 8.89
N THR A 68 -5.76 0.74 7.94
CA THR A 68 -5.85 0.42 6.52
C THR A 68 -5.07 -0.85 6.21
N LEU A 69 -3.87 -0.98 6.77
CA LEU A 69 -3.07 -2.19 6.60
C LEU A 69 -3.81 -3.42 7.12
N SER A 70 -4.43 -3.31 8.29
CA SER A 70 -5.21 -4.40 8.87
C SER A 70 -6.36 -4.82 7.94
N GLU A 71 -7.05 -3.86 7.33
CA GLU A 71 -8.11 -4.15 6.37
C GLU A 71 -7.58 -4.85 5.12
N VAL A 72 -6.44 -4.40 4.59
CA VAL A 72 -5.80 -5.03 3.44
C VAL A 72 -5.46 -6.49 3.75
N LEU A 73 -4.82 -6.72 4.90
CA LEU A 73 -4.45 -8.08 5.31
C LEU A 73 -5.68 -8.97 5.47
N ALA A 74 -6.76 -8.45 6.05
CA ALA A 74 -8.00 -9.21 6.21
C ALA A 74 -8.57 -9.64 4.85
N GLY A 75 -8.51 -8.76 3.85
CA GLY A 75 -8.96 -9.10 2.50
C GLY A 75 -8.08 -10.14 1.84
N LEU A 76 -6.76 -9.99 1.96
CA LEU A 76 -5.82 -10.93 1.35
C LEU A 76 -5.91 -12.32 1.99
N MET A 77 -6.26 -12.41 3.26
CA MET A 77 -6.43 -13.69 3.94
C MET A 77 -7.60 -14.51 3.39
N ARG A 78 -8.49 -13.90 2.61
CA ARG A 78 -9.57 -14.63 1.93
C ARG A 78 -9.08 -15.31 0.65
N LEU A 79 -7.86 -15.02 0.20
CA LEU A 79 -7.29 -15.56 -1.03
C LEU A 79 -6.53 -16.85 -0.74
N GLU A 80 -6.59 -17.79 -1.68
CA GLU A 80 -5.90 -19.07 -1.56
C GLU A 80 -4.38 -18.87 -1.61
N ASN A 81 -3.91 -18.04 -2.54
CA ASN A 81 -2.49 -17.72 -2.71
C ASN A 81 -2.31 -16.21 -2.66
N PRO A 82 -2.26 -15.62 -1.46
CA PRO A 82 -2.17 -14.16 -1.35
C PRO A 82 -0.86 -13.63 -1.90
N PRO A 83 -0.89 -12.44 -2.55
CA PRO A 83 0.32 -11.79 -3.03
C PRO A 83 1.18 -11.26 -1.87
N LYS A 84 2.37 -10.81 -2.21
CA LYS A 84 3.24 -10.12 -1.25
C LYS A 84 2.61 -8.79 -0.85
N VAL A 85 2.93 -8.33 0.36
CA VAL A 85 2.40 -7.07 0.89
C VAL A 85 3.51 -6.05 1.03
N GLY A 86 3.25 -4.85 0.52
CA GLY A 86 4.10 -3.68 0.76
C GLY A 86 3.37 -2.68 1.64
N TYR A 87 4.10 -1.86 2.37
CA TYR A 87 3.52 -0.88 3.26
C TYR A 87 4.18 0.48 3.08
N ILE A 88 3.37 1.49 2.76
CA ILE A 88 3.76 2.90 2.71
C ILE A 88 3.00 3.57 3.86
N PRO A 89 3.63 3.66 5.05
CA PRO A 89 2.94 4.14 6.25
C PRO A 89 2.69 5.64 6.21
N MET A 90 1.44 6.03 6.45
CA MET A 90 1.02 7.42 6.57
C MET A 90 0.24 7.59 7.87
N GLY A 91 0.55 8.63 8.63
CA GLY A 91 -0.14 8.91 9.89
C GLY A 91 0.84 9.12 11.04
N THR A 92 0.30 9.24 12.25
CA THR A 92 1.08 9.58 13.44
C THR A 92 1.43 8.39 14.32
N ALA A 93 0.67 7.30 14.24
CA ALA A 93 0.81 6.14 15.12
C ALA A 93 0.98 4.84 14.33
N ASN A 94 1.94 4.80 13.42
CA ASN A 94 2.19 3.62 12.60
C ASN A 94 3.02 2.59 13.38
N ASP A 95 2.38 1.87 14.30
CA ASP A 95 3.06 0.92 15.18
C ASP A 95 3.74 -0.21 14.42
N VAL A 96 3.08 -0.73 13.39
CA VAL A 96 3.66 -1.79 12.54
C VAL A 96 4.91 -1.27 11.85
N ALA A 97 4.85 -0.06 11.29
CA ALA A 97 6.01 0.54 10.63
C ALA A 97 7.17 0.74 11.60
N THR A 98 6.88 1.20 12.82
CA THR A 98 7.90 1.40 13.85
C THR A 98 8.56 0.07 14.21
N THR A 99 7.76 -0.98 14.42
CA THR A 99 8.26 -2.31 14.75
C THR A 99 9.14 -2.89 13.64
N LEU A 100 8.77 -2.67 12.38
CA LEU A 100 9.50 -3.19 11.22
C LEU A 100 10.63 -2.27 10.75
N GLY A 101 10.77 -1.08 11.34
CA GLY A 101 11.78 -0.11 10.93
C GLY A 101 11.52 0.49 9.55
N LEU A 102 10.25 0.61 9.15
CA LEU A 102 9.89 1.15 7.85
C LEU A 102 9.83 2.68 7.87
N PRO A 103 10.15 3.34 6.73
CA PRO A 103 9.99 4.79 6.62
C PRO A 103 8.53 5.19 6.79
N LYS A 104 8.27 6.19 7.64
CA LYS A 104 6.91 6.73 7.87
C LYS A 104 6.79 8.10 7.23
N ASN A 105 5.62 8.37 6.62
CA ASN A 105 5.32 9.65 5.98
C ASN A 105 6.37 10.06 4.93
N ASP A 106 6.99 9.07 4.30
CA ASP A 106 7.98 9.24 3.23
C ASP A 106 7.65 8.26 2.12
N THR A 107 6.82 8.72 1.20
CA THR A 107 6.26 7.88 0.13
C THR A 107 7.35 7.29 -0.77
N VAL A 108 8.35 8.10 -1.11
CA VAL A 108 9.43 7.66 -2.01
C VAL A 108 10.29 6.59 -1.37
N SER A 109 10.73 6.80 -0.13
CA SER A 109 11.56 5.83 0.58
C SER A 109 10.82 4.52 0.82
N ALA A 110 9.52 4.59 1.16
CA ALA A 110 8.70 3.41 1.35
C ALA A 110 8.49 2.65 0.02
N ALA A 111 8.27 3.37 -1.08
CA ALA A 111 8.16 2.75 -2.40
C ALA A 111 9.45 2.01 -2.80
N ARG A 112 10.60 2.58 -2.46
CA ARG A 112 11.89 1.94 -2.71
C ARG A 112 11.99 0.60 -1.98
N ARG A 113 11.44 0.51 -0.77
CA ARG A 113 11.41 -0.74 -0.01
C ARG A 113 10.55 -1.81 -0.67
N ILE A 114 9.51 -1.42 -1.37
CA ILE A 114 8.67 -2.37 -2.10
C ILE A 114 9.46 -3.06 -3.21
N LEU A 115 10.40 -2.36 -3.85
CA LEU A 115 11.24 -2.91 -4.91
C LEU A 115 12.29 -3.90 -4.40
N ASN A 116 12.62 -3.82 -3.14
CA ASN A 116 13.59 -4.71 -2.53
C ASN A 116 12.89 -5.92 -1.93
#